data_6a92386b958a0d311ae582eb6c81c1b6
#
_entry.id   6a92386b958a0d311ae582eb6c81c1b6
#
_cell.length_a   1.000
_cell.length_b   1.000
_cell.length_c   1.000
_cell.angle_alpha   90.00
_cell.angle_beta   90.00
_cell.angle_gamma   90.00
#
_symmetry.space_group_name_H-M   'P 1'
#
loop_
_entity.id
_entity.type
_entity.pdbx_description
1 polymer ?
#
loop_
_entity_poly.entity_id
_entity_poly.type
_entity_poly.pdbx_seq_one_letter_code
_entity_poly.pdbx_strand_id
1 'polypeptide(L)'
;INIEVIGKRPPMVDVPGAKALRSVFEDVGKQIDTFVSFKKSGGVSDANFTTSVGVPTVCSIGLIGGAFHTDHEYVELDSIVQRLDLLTAVIAEMSRRKMFCESADRLSIS
;
A
#
# COMPACT_ATOMS: atom_id res chain seq x y z
N ILE A 1 -1.90 -12.36 37.46
CA ILE A 1 -1.52 -11.48 36.32
C ILE A 1 -2.80 -11.00 35.63
N ASN A 2 -2.98 -9.71 35.62
CA ASN A 2 -4.11 -9.11 34.91
C ASN A 2 -3.64 -8.65 33.53
N ILE A 3 -4.39 -9.04 32.49
CA ILE A 3 -4.16 -8.62 31.13
C ILE A 3 -5.34 -7.76 30.69
N GLU A 4 -5.06 -6.53 30.31
CA GLU A 4 -6.08 -5.61 29.81
C GLU A 4 -5.84 -5.39 28.31
N VAL A 5 -6.87 -5.59 27.51
CA VAL A 5 -6.80 -5.32 26.07
C VAL A 5 -7.30 -3.90 25.83
N ILE A 6 -6.36 -2.99 25.56
CA ILE A 6 -6.67 -1.57 25.33
C ILE A 6 -6.80 -1.25 23.83
N GLY A 7 -6.49 -2.21 22.98
CA GLY A 7 -6.65 -2.09 21.54
C GLY A 7 -6.17 -3.34 20.84
N LYS A 8 -6.66 -3.56 19.63
CA LYS A 8 -6.17 -4.64 18.75
C LYS A 8 -6.36 -4.26 17.30
N ARG A 9 -5.52 -4.84 16.44
CA ARG A 9 -5.63 -4.69 14.99
C ARG A 9 -5.93 -6.05 14.37
N PRO A 10 -6.87 -6.09 13.40
CA PRO A 10 -7.07 -7.30 12.63
C PRO A 10 -5.86 -7.60 11.75
N PRO A 11 -5.65 -8.85 11.34
CA PRO A 11 -4.59 -9.15 10.38
C PRO A 11 -4.89 -8.52 9.03
N MET A 12 -3.84 -8.16 8.29
CA MET A 12 -3.98 -7.72 6.91
C MET A 12 -4.27 -8.94 6.04
N VAL A 13 -5.41 -8.94 5.38
CA VAL A 13 -5.85 -10.07 4.57
C VAL A 13 -5.89 -9.71 3.09
N ASP A 14 -5.81 -10.73 2.24
CA ASP A 14 -5.93 -10.54 0.80
C ASP A 14 -7.43 -10.47 0.45
N VAL A 15 -7.88 -9.30 -0.01
CA VAL A 15 -9.28 -9.04 -0.31
C VAL A 15 -9.50 -9.01 -1.82
N PRO A 16 -10.77 -9.17 -2.30
CA PRO A 16 -11.06 -9.02 -3.73
C PRO A 16 -10.56 -7.67 -4.26
N GLY A 17 -9.86 -7.71 -5.38
CA GLY A 17 -9.27 -6.52 -5.99
C GLY A 17 -7.83 -6.24 -5.55
N ALA A 18 -7.33 -6.86 -4.49
CA ALA A 18 -5.96 -6.65 -4.03
C ALA A 18 -4.93 -7.06 -5.08
N LYS A 19 -5.15 -8.18 -5.75
CA LYS A 19 -4.25 -8.64 -6.82
C LYS A 19 -4.21 -7.66 -7.98
N ALA A 20 -5.35 -7.10 -8.37
CA ALA A 20 -5.43 -6.11 -9.43
C ALA A 20 -4.67 -4.85 -9.04
N LEU A 21 -4.78 -4.41 -7.80
CA LEU A 21 -4.04 -3.25 -7.30
C LEU A 21 -2.54 -3.49 -7.32
N ARG A 22 -2.08 -4.65 -6.85
CA ARG A 22 -0.66 -5.00 -6.90
C ARG A 22 -0.14 -5.07 -8.32
N SER A 23 -0.94 -5.58 -9.26
CA SER A 23 -0.57 -5.65 -10.67
C SER A 23 -0.30 -4.27 -11.27
N VAL A 24 -1.04 -3.25 -10.86
CA VAL A 24 -0.79 -1.87 -11.32
C VAL A 24 0.62 -1.42 -10.90
N PHE A 25 1.00 -1.67 -9.65
CA PHE A 25 2.35 -1.34 -9.17
C PHE A 25 3.43 -2.07 -9.95
N GLU A 26 3.22 -3.36 -10.22
CA GLU A 26 4.19 -4.16 -10.97
C GLU A 26 4.34 -3.68 -12.41
N ASP A 27 3.22 -3.42 -13.09
CA ASP A 27 3.21 -2.95 -14.48
C ASP A 27 3.87 -1.57 -14.60
N VAL A 28 3.52 -0.66 -13.72
CA VAL A 28 4.11 0.69 -13.70
C VAL A 28 5.59 0.62 -13.37
N GLY A 29 5.97 -0.23 -12.41
CA GLY A 29 7.37 -0.44 -12.07
C GLY A 29 8.20 -0.85 -13.27
N LYS A 30 7.67 -1.75 -14.10
CA LYS A 30 8.34 -2.15 -15.33
C LYS A 30 8.48 -1.01 -16.34
N GLN A 31 7.46 -0.16 -16.44
CA GLN A 31 7.46 0.98 -17.36
C GLN A 31 8.49 2.04 -16.98
N ILE A 32 8.73 2.25 -15.71
CA ILE A 32 9.68 3.26 -15.22
C ILE A 32 11.00 2.65 -14.75
N ASP A 33 11.22 1.38 -15.05
CA ASP A 33 12.44 0.64 -14.69
C ASP A 33 12.71 0.63 -13.20
N THR A 34 11.64 0.43 -12.41
CA THR A 34 11.71 0.30 -10.96
C THR A 34 11.25 -1.09 -10.54
N PHE A 35 12.08 -1.78 -9.76
CA PHE A 35 11.73 -3.10 -9.27
C PHE A 35 10.68 -3.00 -8.16
N VAL A 36 9.58 -3.74 -8.34
CA VAL A 36 8.49 -3.80 -7.36
C VAL A 36 8.24 -5.26 -7.01
N SER A 37 8.24 -5.57 -5.73
CA SER A 37 7.86 -6.89 -5.24
C SER A 37 7.03 -6.76 -3.97
N PHE A 38 6.17 -7.74 -3.74
CA PHE A 38 5.30 -7.77 -2.57
C PHE A 38 5.65 -8.97 -1.70
N LYS A 39 5.69 -8.74 -0.39
CA LYS A 39 6.03 -9.78 0.60
C LYS A 39 5.00 -9.74 1.72
N LYS A 40 4.79 -10.88 2.34
CA LYS A 40 4.05 -10.94 3.59
C LYS A 40 4.95 -10.44 4.72
N SER A 41 4.38 -9.66 5.62
CA SER A 41 5.12 -9.10 6.75
C SER A 41 4.29 -9.26 8.02
N GLY A 42 4.98 -9.43 9.14
CA GLY A 42 4.35 -9.46 10.45
C GLY A 42 4.11 -8.08 11.05
N GLY A 43 4.53 -7.02 10.35
CA GLY A 43 4.30 -5.66 10.81
C GLY A 43 2.84 -5.25 10.75
N VAL A 44 2.50 -4.20 11.46
CA VAL A 44 1.13 -3.66 11.49
C VAL A 44 1.11 -2.21 11.04
N SER A 45 0.00 -1.82 10.44
CA SER A 45 -0.24 -0.44 10.00
C SER A 45 -1.75 -0.23 9.90
N ASP A 46 -2.16 0.95 9.50
CA ASP A 46 -3.57 1.23 9.27
C ASP A 46 -4.15 0.43 8.09
N ALA A 47 -3.31 -0.13 7.23
CA ALA A 47 -3.73 -1.04 6.17
C ALA A 47 -4.46 -2.27 6.71
N ASN A 48 -4.16 -2.68 7.94
CA ASN A 48 -4.86 -3.78 8.58
C ASN A 48 -6.35 -3.47 8.75
N PHE A 49 -6.69 -2.22 9.04
CA PHE A 49 -8.09 -1.79 9.17
C PHE A 49 -8.79 -1.70 7.83
N THR A 50 -8.15 -1.13 6.82
CA THR A 50 -8.78 -0.98 5.51
C THR A 50 -9.07 -2.33 4.86
N THR A 51 -8.15 -3.28 4.94
CA THR A 51 -8.38 -4.62 4.41
C THR A 51 -9.45 -5.38 5.19
N SER A 52 -9.58 -5.12 6.49
CA SER A 52 -10.60 -5.79 7.32
C SER A 52 -12.03 -5.45 6.89
N VAL A 53 -12.23 -4.33 6.22
CA VAL A 53 -13.53 -3.91 5.69
C VAL A 53 -13.62 -4.11 4.16
N GLY A 54 -12.71 -4.87 3.59
CA GLY A 54 -12.77 -5.28 2.18
C GLY A 54 -12.17 -4.31 1.19
N VAL A 55 -11.41 -3.31 1.64
CA VAL A 55 -10.78 -2.33 0.75
C VAL A 55 -9.42 -2.84 0.30
N PRO A 56 -9.18 -3.00 -1.02
CA PRO A 56 -7.86 -3.34 -1.53
C PRO A 56 -6.83 -2.30 -1.10
N THR A 57 -5.74 -2.73 -0.51
CA THR A 57 -4.77 -1.84 0.10
C THR A 57 -3.35 -2.34 -0.16
N VAL A 58 -2.46 -1.43 -0.47
CA VAL A 58 -1.01 -1.67 -0.54
C VAL A 58 -0.35 -0.86 0.58
N CYS A 59 0.55 -1.51 1.29
CA CYS A 59 1.28 -0.90 2.40
C CYS A 59 2.77 -0.81 2.09
N SER A 60 3.48 0.05 2.81
CA SER A 60 4.94 0.18 2.73
C SER A 60 5.44 0.67 1.38
N ILE A 61 4.74 1.62 0.79
CA ILE A 61 5.13 2.26 -0.47
C ILE A 61 5.96 3.53 -0.26
N GLY A 62 6.31 3.83 1.00
CA GLY A 62 7.14 4.97 1.32
C GLY A 62 8.61 4.77 0.98
N LEU A 63 9.46 5.54 1.62
CA LEU A 63 10.90 5.57 1.36
C LEU A 63 11.57 4.25 1.73
N ILE A 64 12.66 3.96 1.04
CA ILE A 64 13.50 2.80 1.35
C ILE A 64 14.39 3.15 2.54
N GLY A 65 14.45 2.28 3.53
CA GLY A 65 15.26 2.48 4.70
C GLY A 65 15.48 1.18 5.45
N GLY A 66 15.98 1.29 6.65
CA GLY A 66 16.27 0.10 7.46
C GLY A 66 16.54 0.44 8.92
N ALA A 67 16.90 -0.58 9.68
CA ALA A 67 17.15 -0.50 11.13
C ALA A 67 15.96 0.10 11.89
N PHE A 68 14.75 -0.25 11.47
CA PHE A 68 13.50 0.31 12.03
C PHE A 68 13.41 0.10 13.53
N HIS A 69 12.92 1.14 14.21
CA HIS A 69 12.72 1.16 15.67
C HIS A 69 14.03 1.10 16.45
N THR A 70 15.13 1.54 15.85
CA THR A 70 16.43 1.64 16.52
C THR A 70 16.99 3.05 16.40
N ASP A 71 18.04 3.36 17.20
CA ASP A 71 18.72 4.64 17.11
C ASP A 71 19.49 4.83 15.80
N HIS A 72 19.64 3.76 15.03
CA HIS A 72 20.36 3.77 13.76
C HIS A 72 19.41 3.76 12.56
N GLU A 73 18.13 3.95 12.79
CA GLU A 73 17.14 4.00 11.70
C GLU A 73 17.53 5.03 10.66
N TYR A 74 17.42 4.64 9.41
CA TYR A 74 17.84 5.49 8.29
C TYR A 74 16.87 5.39 7.12
N VAL A 75 16.95 6.35 6.22
CA VAL A 75 16.27 6.35 4.93
C VAL A 75 17.29 6.62 3.83
N GLU A 76 17.11 5.97 2.70
CA GLU A 76 17.92 6.22 1.52
C GLU A 76 17.35 7.44 0.78
N LEU A 77 18.13 8.54 0.72
CA LEU A 77 17.66 9.79 0.12
C LEU A 77 17.28 9.63 -1.35
N ASP A 78 18.01 8.80 -2.09
CA ASP A 78 17.71 8.56 -3.50
C ASP A 78 16.34 7.91 -3.70
N SER A 79 15.82 7.23 -2.68
CA SER A 79 14.50 6.61 -2.75
C SER A 79 13.35 7.60 -2.74
N ILE A 80 13.59 8.84 -2.32
CA ILE A 80 12.54 9.87 -2.26
C ILE A 80 11.96 10.12 -3.65
N VAL A 81 12.80 10.44 -4.61
CA VAL A 81 12.37 10.70 -6.00
C VAL A 81 11.82 9.42 -6.63
N GLN A 82 12.51 8.31 -6.45
CA GLN A 82 12.11 7.03 -7.03
C GLN A 82 10.71 6.60 -6.55
N ARG A 83 10.46 6.70 -5.27
CA ARG A 83 9.14 6.32 -4.71
C ARG A 83 8.05 7.31 -5.08
N LEU A 84 8.39 8.59 -5.14
CA LEU A 84 7.46 9.63 -5.59
C LEU A 84 7.05 9.40 -7.05
N ASP A 85 8.01 9.10 -7.91
CA ASP A 85 7.74 8.80 -9.32
C ASP A 85 6.86 7.55 -9.46
N LEU A 86 7.15 6.50 -8.71
CA LEU A 86 6.36 5.28 -8.71
C LEU A 86 4.92 5.56 -8.30
N LEU A 87 4.73 6.22 -7.17
CA LEU A 87 3.39 6.49 -6.64
C LEU A 87 2.59 7.38 -7.58
N THR A 88 3.21 8.44 -8.11
CA THR A 88 2.57 9.33 -9.07
C THR A 88 2.12 8.57 -10.31
N ALA A 89 3.00 7.75 -10.87
CA ALA A 89 2.68 6.96 -12.05
C ALA A 89 1.60 5.91 -11.78
N VAL A 90 1.61 5.30 -10.60
CA VAL A 90 0.57 4.35 -10.20
C VAL A 90 -0.80 5.02 -10.11
N ILE A 91 -0.88 6.18 -9.47
CA ILE A 91 -2.14 6.92 -9.35
C ILE A 91 -2.66 7.31 -10.74
N ALA A 92 -1.79 7.79 -11.61
CA ALA A 92 -2.16 8.13 -12.99
C ALA A 92 -2.70 6.90 -13.75
N GLU A 93 -2.03 5.74 -13.61
CA GLU A 93 -2.46 4.51 -14.27
C GLU A 93 -3.78 3.99 -13.72
N MET A 94 -4.00 4.07 -12.41
CA MET A 94 -5.27 3.71 -11.80
C MET A 94 -6.40 4.58 -12.31
N SER A 95 -6.15 5.87 -12.47
CA SER A 95 -7.11 6.81 -13.05
C SER A 95 -7.42 6.46 -14.50
N ARG A 96 -6.39 6.15 -15.29
CA ARG A 96 -6.56 5.74 -16.69
C ARG A 96 -7.40 4.46 -16.81
N ARG A 97 -7.20 3.51 -15.91
CA ARG A 97 -7.97 2.26 -15.83
C ARG A 97 -9.35 2.45 -15.20
N LYS A 98 -9.69 3.66 -14.80
CA LYS A 98 -10.98 4.03 -14.17
C LYS A 98 -11.25 3.30 -12.85
N MET A 99 -10.21 2.96 -12.11
CA MET A 99 -10.35 2.26 -10.84
C MET A 99 -11.02 3.12 -9.77
N PHE A 100 -10.83 4.44 -9.83
CA PHE A 100 -11.51 5.37 -8.93
C PHE A 100 -12.93 5.72 -9.39
N CYS A 101 -13.16 5.80 -10.71
CA CYS A 101 -14.45 6.18 -11.28
C CYS A 101 -15.55 5.18 -10.95
N GLU A 102 -15.22 3.90 -10.87
CA GLU A 102 -16.17 2.86 -10.51
C GLU A 102 -16.79 3.10 -9.14
N SER A 103 -15.96 3.49 -8.17
CA SER A 103 -16.45 3.84 -6.83
C SER A 103 -17.26 5.13 -6.82
N ALA A 104 -16.85 6.12 -7.61
CA ALA A 104 -17.58 7.38 -7.74
C ALA A 104 -18.97 7.17 -8.35
N ASP A 105 -19.08 6.31 -9.36
CA ASP A 105 -20.37 5.98 -9.99
C ASP A 105 -21.33 5.33 -8.99
N ARG A 106 -20.84 4.47 -8.12
CA ARG A 106 -21.64 3.84 -7.07
C ARG A 106 -22.18 4.87 -6.08
N LEU A 107 -21.40 5.90 -5.77
CA LEU A 107 -21.81 6.94 -4.85
C LEU A 107 -22.79 7.93 -5.48
N SER A 108 -22.73 8.12 -6.79
CA SER A 108 -23.56 9.09 -7.49
C SER A 108 -24.99 8.62 -7.76
N ILE A 109 -25.26 7.34 -7.55
CA ILE A 109 -26.59 6.74 -7.79
C ILE A 109 -27.56 7.04 -6.65
N SER A 110 -27.05 7.44 -5.53
CA SER A 110 -27.87 7.74 -4.36
C SER A 110 -28.71 9.01 -4.52
#